data_c91f27da3383ede64a0a856c065a48fa
#
_entry.id   c91f27da3383ede64a0a856c065a48fa
#
_cell.length_a   1.000
_cell.length_b   1.000
_cell.length_c   1.000
_cell.angle_alpha   90.00
_cell.angle_beta   90.00
_cell.angle_gamma   90.00
#
_symmetry.space_group_name_H-M   'P 1'
#
loop_
_entity.id
_entity.type
_entity.pdbx_description
1 polymer ?
#
loop_
_entity_poly.entity_id
_entity_poly.type
_entity_poly.pdbx_seq_one_letter_code
_entity_poly.pdbx_strand_id
1 'polypeptide(L)'
;AKGGTLTTCSSCSGQGQVRVRQQVGPFIQEAVQPCQDCGGRGRVADQPCGDCNGRGQELKASTLRFAVPEGAEDGTRMRMRGKGEPAPQGVGEPGDLFIELEVESHAWFERSGSDLIMSLPLGYADLLLGTSVELDHLDGKPLVIKVPAHSNSGETIELRKRGLPRQRGCLLYTSDAADDHHR
;
A
#
# COMPACT_ATOMS: atom_id res chain seq x y z
N ALA A 1 21.26 0.22 20.92
CA ALA A 1 21.58 -0.97 21.67
C ALA A 1 21.95 -0.59 23.10
N LYS A 2 21.37 -1.21 24.10
CA LYS A 2 21.75 -0.98 25.50
C LYS A 2 23.12 -1.62 25.75
N GLY A 3 24.17 -0.81 25.98
CA GLY A 3 25.35 -1.21 26.74
C GLY A 3 26.61 -1.66 26.01
N GLY A 4 26.78 -1.47 24.73
CA GLY A 4 28.04 -1.81 24.05
C GLY A 4 28.73 -0.57 23.49
N THR A 5 30.05 -0.45 23.70
CA THR A 5 30.90 0.55 23.04
C THR A 5 31.23 0.05 21.63
N LEU A 6 31.12 0.94 20.64
CA LEU A 6 31.53 0.63 19.27
C LEU A 6 33.01 0.97 19.11
N THR A 7 33.82 -0.05 18.86
CA THR A 7 35.24 0.10 18.56
C THR A 7 35.51 0.01 17.06
N THR A 8 36.53 0.66 16.60
CA THR A 8 36.95 0.59 15.19
C THR A 8 37.40 -0.84 14.87
N CYS A 9 36.90 -1.43 13.80
CA CYS A 9 37.32 -2.76 13.40
C CYS A 9 38.82 -2.79 13.08
N SER A 10 39.55 -3.66 13.77
CA SER A 10 41.00 -3.79 13.57
C SER A 10 41.38 -4.35 12.20
N SER A 11 40.56 -5.24 11.66
CA SER A 11 40.83 -5.93 10.39
C SER A 11 40.73 -5.03 9.16
N CYS A 12 39.87 -3.98 9.20
CA CYS A 12 39.71 -3.04 8.11
C CYS A 12 40.04 -1.60 8.50
N SER A 13 40.53 -1.38 9.71
CA SER A 13 40.87 -0.04 10.25
C SER A 13 39.74 0.99 10.07
N GLY A 14 38.49 0.53 10.21
CA GLY A 14 37.30 1.37 10.09
C GLY A 14 36.77 1.55 8.67
N GLN A 15 37.42 1.04 7.65
CA GLN A 15 37.02 1.22 6.25
C GLN A 15 35.83 0.35 5.83
N GLY A 16 35.51 -0.70 6.59
CA GLY A 16 34.43 -1.63 6.24
C GLY A 16 34.74 -2.58 5.09
N GLN A 17 35.88 -2.38 4.42
CA GLN A 17 36.30 -3.15 3.27
C GLN A 17 37.74 -3.60 3.40
N VAL A 18 38.06 -4.78 2.84
CA VAL A 18 39.41 -5.32 2.79
C VAL A 18 39.79 -5.60 1.34
N ARG A 19 41.04 -5.33 0.98
CA ARG A 19 41.60 -5.67 -0.32
C ARG A 19 42.16 -7.06 -0.25
N VAL A 20 41.61 -7.96 -1.04
CA VAL A 20 42.09 -9.35 -1.14
C VAL A 20 42.80 -9.51 -2.49
N ARG A 21 44.04 -10.01 -2.44
CA ARG A 21 44.78 -10.35 -3.63
C ARG A 21 44.52 -11.80 -3.96
N GLN A 22 43.90 -12.02 -5.10
CA GLN A 22 43.70 -13.38 -5.64
C GLN A 22 44.63 -13.59 -6.81
N GLN A 23 45.35 -14.67 -6.77
CA GLN A 23 46.17 -15.11 -7.88
C GLN A 23 45.35 -16.00 -8.80
N VAL A 24 45.08 -15.53 -10.01
CA VAL A 24 44.37 -16.30 -11.04
C VAL A 24 45.37 -16.60 -12.16
N GLY A 25 46.01 -17.77 -12.07
CA GLY A 25 47.07 -18.14 -12.99
C GLY A 25 48.32 -17.26 -12.83
N PRO A 26 48.88 -16.67 -13.91
CA PRO A 26 50.03 -15.77 -13.83
C PRO A 26 49.67 -14.33 -13.42
N PHE A 27 48.38 -14.01 -13.23
CA PHE A 27 47.89 -12.67 -12.94
C PHE A 27 47.50 -12.53 -11.48
N ILE A 28 47.88 -11.40 -10.86
CA ILE A 28 47.42 -11.02 -9.52
C ILE A 28 46.30 -10.01 -9.71
N GLN A 29 45.09 -10.36 -9.23
CA GLN A 29 43.94 -9.49 -9.26
C GLN A 29 43.66 -9.01 -7.85
N GLU A 30 43.50 -7.70 -7.67
CA GLU A 30 43.04 -7.11 -6.41
C GLU A 30 41.51 -6.96 -6.45
N ALA A 31 40.83 -7.58 -5.51
CA ALA A 31 39.38 -7.43 -5.32
C ALA A 31 39.11 -6.75 -3.98
N VAL A 32 38.16 -5.83 -3.98
CA VAL A 32 37.67 -5.19 -2.77
C VAL A 32 36.47 -5.97 -2.29
N GLN A 33 36.54 -6.51 -1.06
CA GLN A 33 35.44 -7.28 -0.46
C GLN A 33 35.02 -6.62 0.85
N PRO A 34 33.74 -6.75 1.25
CA PRO A 34 33.29 -6.34 2.57
C PRO A 34 34.08 -7.08 3.64
N CYS A 35 34.52 -6.36 4.66
CA CYS A 35 35.21 -6.97 5.79
C CYS A 35 34.30 -7.95 6.50
N GLN A 36 34.70 -9.20 6.62
CA GLN A 36 33.90 -10.26 7.23
C GLN A 36 33.70 -10.04 8.72
N ASP A 37 34.71 -9.53 9.44
CA ASP A 37 34.66 -9.33 10.89
C ASP A 37 33.64 -8.26 11.32
N CYS A 38 33.49 -7.18 10.55
CA CYS A 38 32.53 -6.14 10.84
C CYS A 38 31.29 -6.17 9.91
N GLY A 39 31.22 -7.09 8.96
CA GLY A 39 30.15 -7.17 7.97
C GLY A 39 30.00 -5.90 7.13
N GLY A 40 31.11 -5.26 6.79
CA GLY A 40 31.10 -4.01 6.01
C GLY A 40 30.89 -2.72 6.81
N ARG A 41 30.67 -2.81 8.13
CA ARG A 41 30.29 -1.64 8.96
C ARG A 41 31.47 -0.77 9.42
N GLY A 42 32.70 -1.29 9.36
CA GLY A 42 33.90 -0.59 9.85
C GLY A 42 34.03 -0.54 11.37
N ARG A 43 33.03 -0.94 12.13
CA ARG A 43 32.99 -0.93 13.59
C ARG A 43 32.47 -2.25 14.13
N VAL A 44 32.99 -2.65 15.30
CA VAL A 44 32.59 -3.88 16.01
C VAL A 44 32.18 -3.47 17.42
N ALA A 45 31.16 -4.12 17.96
CA ALA A 45 30.75 -3.91 19.34
C ALA A 45 31.56 -4.83 20.25
N ASP A 46 32.12 -4.29 21.35
CA ASP A 46 32.87 -5.08 22.34
C ASP A 46 32.00 -6.14 23.02
N GLN A 47 30.74 -5.82 23.21
CA GLN A 47 29.75 -6.77 23.73
C GLN A 47 28.57 -6.81 22.76
N PRO A 48 28.34 -7.94 22.07
CA PRO A 48 27.18 -8.09 21.22
C PRO A 48 25.91 -8.05 22.09
N CYS A 49 24.96 -7.18 21.72
CA CYS A 49 23.65 -7.12 22.36
C CYS A 49 22.93 -8.46 22.17
N GLY A 50 22.42 -9.04 23.28
CA GLY A 50 21.69 -10.33 23.23
C GLY A 50 20.42 -10.27 22.37
N ASP A 51 19.77 -9.11 22.26
CA ASP A 51 18.52 -8.95 21.52
C ASP A 51 18.75 -8.84 20.01
N CYS A 52 19.78 -8.12 19.57
CA CYS A 52 20.03 -7.88 18.15
C CYS A 52 21.28 -8.58 17.58
N ASN A 53 22.07 -9.31 18.41
CA ASN A 53 23.32 -9.99 18.01
C ASN A 53 24.26 -9.07 17.20
N GLY A 54 24.37 -7.82 17.59
CA GLY A 54 25.22 -6.83 16.93
C GLY A 54 24.62 -6.23 15.64
N ARG A 55 23.42 -6.58 15.26
CA ARG A 55 22.75 -6.02 14.05
C ARG A 55 22.33 -4.56 14.24
N GLY A 56 22.14 -4.10 15.49
CA GLY A 56 21.69 -2.74 15.81
C GLY A 56 20.19 -2.50 15.59
N GLN A 57 19.48 -3.51 15.11
CA GLN A 57 18.05 -3.46 14.82
C GLN A 57 17.37 -4.72 15.35
N GLU A 58 16.19 -4.56 15.87
CA GLU A 58 15.32 -5.61 16.38
C GLU A 58 14.02 -5.61 15.58
N LEU A 59 13.55 -6.80 15.21
CA LEU A 59 12.23 -6.97 14.59
C LEU A 59 11.17 -6.80 15.68
N LYS A 60 10.39 -5.73 15.54
CA LYS A 60 9.29 -5.45 16.47
C LYS A 60 8.00 -5.30 15.70
N ALA A 61 7.00 -6.10 16.07
CA ALA A 61 5.67 -5.92 15.53
C ALA A 61 5.08 -4.60 16.03
N SER A 62 4.55 -3.78 15.13
CA SER A 62 3.86 -2.54 15.46
C SER A 62 2.52 -2.49 14.76
N THR A 63 1.50 -2.00 15.47
CA THR A 63 0.18 -1.80 14.89
C THR A 63 0.06 -0.36 14.41
N LEU A 64 -0.21 -0.20 13.13
CA LEU A 64 -0.47 1.10 12.53
C LEU A 64 -1.98 1.27 12.32
N ARG A 65 -2.50 2.44 12.67
CA ARG A 65 -3.89 2.81 12.42
C ARG A 65 -3.90 3.92 11.38
N PHE A 66 -4.71 3.76 10.36
CA PHE A 66 -4.93 4.77 9.34
C PHE A 66 -6.41 4.84 9.00
N ALA A 67 -6.86 5.99 8.55
CA ALA A 67 -8.22 6.19 8.08
C ALA A 67 -8.26 6.03 6.56
N VAL A 68 -9.13 5.15 6.09
CA VAL A 68 -9.41 5.04 4.65
C VAL A 68 -10.40 6.16 4.29
N PRO A 69 -10.09 7.00 3.28
CA PRO A 69 -11.01 8.04 2.87
C PRO A 69 -12.26 7.43 2.25
N GLU A 70 -13.42 8.03 2.55
CA GLU A 70 -14.68 7.64 1.96
C GLU A 70 -14.65 7.79 0.44
N GLY A 71 -15.14 6.80 -0.28
CA GLY A 71 -15.13 6.80 -1.74
C GLY A 71 -13.76 6.47 -2.35
N ALA A 72 -12.81 5.95 -1.58
CA ALA A 72 -11.53 5.51 -2.11
C ALA A 72 -11.72 4.56 -3.30
N GLU A 73 -10.89 4.71 -4.32
CA GLU A 73 -10.89 3.87 -5.52
C GLU A 73 -9.91 2.71 -5.36
N ASP A 74 -10.15 1.66 -6.14
CA ASP A 74 -9.19 0.57 -6.26
C ASP A 74 -7.84 1.10 -6.73
N GLY A 75 -6.74 0.55 -6.17
CA GLY A 75 -5.39 1.03 -6.45
C GLY A 75 -5.03 2.38 -5.78
N THR A 76 -5.91 2.95 -4.95
CA THR A 76 -5.58 4.19 -4.23
C THR A 76 -4.37 3.99 -3.33
N ARG A 77 -3.32 4.80 -3.51
CA ARG A 77 -2.09 4.75 -2.73
C ARG A 77 -2.07 5.81 -1.65
N MET A 78 -1.80 5.37 -0.44
CA MET A 78 -1.65 6.22 0.73
C MET A 78 -0.21 6.18 1.23
N ARG A 79 0.38 7.34 1.55
CA ARG A 79 1.75 7.45 2.05
C ARG A 79 1.75 7.80 3.54
N MET A 80 2.41 6.98 4.33
CA MET A 80 2.67 7.26 5.75
C MET A 80 4.15 7.59 5.93
N ARG A 81 4.44 8.87 6.15
CA ARG A 81 5.82 9.36 6.30
C ARG A 81 6.51 8.77 7.54
N GLY A 82 7.75 8.34 7.37
CA GLY A 82 8.59 7.84 8.45
C GLY A 82 8.09 6.53 9.10
N LYS A 83 7.21 5.77 8.43
CA LYS A 83 6.68 4.48 8.89
C LYS A 83 7.20 3.28 8.12
N GLY A 84 8.11 3.50 7.18
CA GLY A 84 8.81 2.45 6.46
C GLY A 84 10.00 1.88 7.25
N GLU A 85 10.90 1.24 6.54
CA GLU A 85 12.09 0.64 7.14
C GLU A 85 13.00 1.70 7.77
N PRO A 86 13.64 1.38 8.91
CA PRO A 86 14.63 2.25 9.51
C PRO A 86 15.83 2.40 8.58
N ALA A 87 16.46 3.57 8.62
CA ALA A 87 17.65 3.85 7.81
C ALA A 87 18.77 2.83 8.09
N PRO A 88 19.54 2.44 7.06
CA PRO A 88 20.68 1.55 7.22
C PRO A 88 21.61 2.07 8.32
N GLN A 89 22.08 1.18 9.18
CA GLN A 89 22.97 1.50 10.29
C GLN A 89 22.40 2.47 11.35
N GLY A 90 21.10 2.78 11.32
CA GLY A 90 20.45 3.67 12.27
C GLY A 90 20.86 5.16 12.12
N VAL A 91 21.44 5.53 11.01
CA VAL A 91 21.81 6.91 10.67
C VAL A 91 20.86 7.42 9.59
N GLY A 92 19.99 8.37 9.95
CA GLY A 92 19.02 8.96 9.05
C GLY A 92 17.57 8.74 9.50
N GLU A 93 16.65 9.32 8.75
CA GLU A 93 15.21 9.14 8.98
C GLU A 93 14.73 7.82 8.39
N PRO A 94 13.74 7.19 9.03
CA PRO A 94 13.08 6.01 8.45
C PRO A 94 12.45 6.33 7.10
N GLY A 95 12.36 5.34 6.24
CA GLY A 95 11.64 5.46 4.99
C GLY A 95 10.14 5.67 5.18
N ASP A 96 9.41 5.82 4.09
CA ASP A 96 7.96 5.93 4.09
C ASP A 96 7.31 4.58 3.83
N LEU A 97 6.13 4.40 4.40
CA LEU A 97 5.28 3.25 4.12
C LEU A 97 4.22 3.66 3.09
N PHE A 98 4.10 2.90 2.03
CA PHE A 98 3.04 3.04 1.04
C PHE A 98 2.02 1.91 1.25
N ILE A 99 0.76 2.29 1.30
CA ILE A 99 -0.37 1.38 1.43
C ILE A 99 -1.19 1.52 0.15
N GLU A 100 -1.39 0.43 -0.55
CA GLU A 100 -2.26 0.35 -1.73
C GLU A 100 -3.57 -0.31 -1.30
N LEU A 101 -4.67 0.33 -1.64
CA LEU A 101 -6.00 -0.17 -1.31
C LEU A 101 -6.49 -1.05 -2.45
N GLU A 102 -6.92 -2.25 -2.12
CA GLU A 102 -7.61 -3.16 -3.01
C GLU A 102 -9.07 -3.23 -2.60
N VAL A 103 -9.98 -2.90 -3.52
CA VAL A 103 -11.40 -2.86 -3.24
C VAL A 103 -12.06 -4.13 -3.77
N GLU A 104 -12.57 -4.95 -2.87
CA GLU A 104 -13.31 -6.16 -3.23
C GLU A 104 -14.63 -5.83 -3.93
N SER A 105 -15.02 -6.67 -4.89
CA SER A 105 -16.29 -6.54 -5.58
C SER A 105 -17.45 -6.84 -4.64
N HIS A 106 -18.51 -6.05 -4.70
CA HIS A 106 -19.72 -6.29 -3.95
C HIS A 106 -20.67 -7.25 -4.69
N ALA A 107 -21.46 -8.03 -3.94
CA ALA A 107 -22.34 -9.03 -4.53
C ALA A 107 -23.45 -8.44 -5.45
N TRP A 108 -23.91 -7.24 -5.13
CA TRP A 108 -25.06 -6.60 -5.80
C TRP A 108 -24.71 -5.32 -6.54
N PHE A 109 -23.72 -4.60 -6.06
CA PHE A 109 -23.37 -3.28 -6.58
C PHE A 109 -22.07 -3.33 -7.35
N GLU A 110 -22.11 -2.82 -8.56
CA GLU A 110 -20.98 -2.53 -9.39
C GLU A 110 -20.68 -1.02 -9.32
N ARG A 111 -19.41 -0.68 -9.21
CA ARG A 111 -18.99 0.71 -9.12
C ARG A 111 -18.62 1.25 -10.49
N SER A 112 -19.17 2.42 -10.83
CA SER A 112 -18.77 3.20 -11.99
C SER A 112 -18.43 4.63 -11.56
N GLY A 113 -17.15 4.88 -11.27
CA GLY A 113 -16.71 6.15 -10.68
C GLY A 113 -17.34 6.39 -9.30
N SER A 114 -18.20 7.40 -9.18
CA SER A 114 -18.99 7.68 -7.97
C SER A 114 -20.39 7.06 -7.99
N ASP A 115 -20.78 6.46 -9.10
CA ASP A 115 -22.12 5.88 -9.25
C ASP A 115 -22.08 4.38 -8.89
N LEU A 116 -23.20 3.89 -8.39
CA LEU A 116 -23.45 2.48 -8.10
C LEU A 116 -24.45 1.95 -9.10
N ILE A 117 -24.10 0.88 -9.77
CA ILE A 117 -24.96 0.18 -10.74
C ILE A 117 -25.33 -1.16 -10.14
N MET A 118 -26.59 -1.53 -10.28
CA MET A 118 -27.04 -2.87 -9.92
C MET A 118 -28.07 -3.38 -10.92
N SER A 119 -28.11 -4.68 -11.11
CA SER A 119 -29.15 -5.35 -11.86
C SER A 119 -30.19 -5.90 -10.90
N LEU A 120 -31.43 -5.49 -11.08
CA LEU A 120 -32.56 -5.92 -10.26
C LEU A 120 -33.37 -6.99 -11.03
N PRO A 121 -33.30 -8.26 -10.65
CA PRO A 121 -34.11 -9.30 -11.29
C PRO A 121 -35.56 -9.20 -10.81
N LEU A 122 -36.50 -8.96 -11.75
CA LEU A 122 -37.92 -8.82 -11.47
C LEU A 122 -38.72 -9.80 -12.33
N GLY A 123 -39.85 -10.23 -11.79
CA GLY A 123 -40.82 -11.02 -12.54
C GLY A 123 -41.58 -10.18 -13.57
N TYR A 124 -42.07 -10.82 -14.63
CA TYR A 124 -42.86 -10.14 -15.67
C TYR A 124 -44.11 -9.45 -15.10
N ALA A 125 -44.77 -10.10 -14.12
CA ALA A 125 -45.94 -9.53 -13.46
C ALA A 125 -45.62 -8.24 -12.71
N ASP A 126 -44.43 -8.17 -12.07
CA ASP A 126 -43.97 -7.00 -11.32
C ASP A 126 -43.67 -5.80 -12.24
N LEU A 127 -43.17 -6.08 -13.45
CA LEU A 127 -42.95 -5.07 -14.47
C LEU A 127 -44.26 -4.52 -15.03
N LEU A 128 -45.28 -5.34 -15.18
CA LEU A 128 -46.57 -4.89 -15.68
C LEU A 128 -47.41 -4.11 -14.65
N LEU A 129 -47.40 -4.58 -13.41
CA LEU A 129 -48.23 -4.01 -12.36
C LEU A 129 -47.51 -2.89 -11.59
N GLY A 130 -46.20 -2.85 -11.70
CA GLY A 130 -45.35 -2.03 -10.85
C GLY A 130 -45.13 -2.65 -9.48
N THR A 131 -43.98 -2.41 -8.90
CA THR A 131 -43.64 -2.95 -7.57
C THR A 131 -42.73 -2.03 -6.79
N SER A 132 -42.55 -2.27 -5.51
CA SER A 132 -41.57 -1.63 -4.67
C SER A 132 -40.64 -2.68 -4.07
N VAL A 133 -39.37 -2.56 -4.31
CA VAL A 133 -38.34 -3.48 -3.80
C VAL A 133 -37.51 -2.78 -2.77
N GLU A 134 -37.32 -3.40 -1.63
CA GLU A 134 -36.48 -2.92 -0.55
C GLU A 134 -35.18 -3.70 -0.54
N LEU A 135 -34.06 -2.99 -0.45
CA LEU A 135 -32.71 -3.53 -0.46
C LEU A 135 -31.88 -2.85 0.62
N ASP A 136 -30.89 -3.55 1.13
CA ASP A 136 -29.89 -2.96 1.99
C ASP A 136 -28.87 -2.18 1.18
N HIS A 137 -28.76 -0.87 1.45
CA HIS A 137 -27.77 -0.01 0.84
C HIS A 137 -26.42 -0.11 1.59
N LEU A 138 -25.31 0.28 0.93
CA LEU A 138 -23.96 0.23 1.50
C LEU A 138 -23.81 1.05 2.80
N ASP A 139 -24.67 2.05 3.04
CA ASP A 139 -24.69 2.84 4.26
C ASP A 139 -25.47 2.16 5.43
N GLY A 140 -25.92 0.94 5.23
CA GLY A 140 -26.70 0.16 6.20
C GLY A 140 -28.16 0.61 6.35
N LYS A 141 -28.64 1.50 5.48
CA LYS A 141 -30.03 1.95 5.47
C LYS A 141 -30.82 1.24 4.38
N PRO A 142 -32.10 0.94 4.62
CA PRO A 142 -32.93 0.37 3.59
C PRO A 142 -33.14 1.35 2.42
N LEU A 143 -32.99 0.84 1.22
CA LEU A 143 -33.23 1.56 -0.03
C LEU A 143 -34.49 1.01 -0.68
N VAL A 144 -35.50 1.83 -0.79
CA VAL A 144 -36.76 1.45 -1.46
C VAL A 144 -36.73 1.93 -2.91
N ILE A 145 -36.79 1.00 -3.83
CA ILE A 145 -36.83 1.24 -5.28
C ILE A 145 -38.26 1.04 -5.74
N LYS A 146 -38.86 2.10 -6.30
CA LYS A 146 -40.20 2.02 -6.90
C LYS A 146 -40.05 1.76 -8.40
N VAL A 147 -40.58 0.65 -8.86
CA VAL A 147 -40.64 0.28 -10.27
C VAL A 147 -42.01 0.66 -10.80
N PRO A 148 -42.09 1.56 -11.79
CA PRO A 148 -43.37 1.95 -12.40
C PRO A 148 -44.06 0.76 -13.07
N ALA A 149 -45.39 0.82 -13.16
CA ALA A 149 -46.12 -0.12 -13.96
C ALA A 149 -45.77 0.07 -15.46
N HIS A 150 -45.80 -1.02 -16.21
CA HIS A 150 -45.46 -1.05 -17.64
C HIS A 150 -43.97 -0.73 -17.94
N SER A 151 -43.08 -0.96 -17.00
CA SER A 151 -41.62 -0.85 -17.23
C SER A 151 -41.13 -1.97 -18.15
N ASN A 152 -40.13 -1.68 -18.95
CA ASN A 152 -39.54 -2.66 -19.87
C ASN A 152 -38.28 -3.31 -19.27
N SER A 153 -37.99 -4.52 -19.74
CA SER A 153 -36.73 -5.19 -19.38
C SER A 153 -35.53 -4.39 -19.91
N GLY A 154 -34.52 -4.18 -19.08
CA GLY A 154 -33.36 -3.40 -19.41
C GLY A 154 -33.54 -1.89 -19.23
N GLU A 155 -34.70 -1.45 -18.72
CA GLU A 155 -34.92 -0.04 -18.38
C GLU A 155 -34.09 0.38 -17.17
N THR A 156 -33.51 1.57 -17.22
CA THR A 156 -32.67 2.11 -16.16
C THR A 156 -33.45 3.08 -15.28
N ILE A 157 -33.47 2.84 -13.98
CA ILE A 157 -34.09 3.72 -12.98
C ILE A 157 -32.99 4.44 -12.22
N GLU A 158 -32.92 5.75 -12.34
CA GLU A 158 -31.93 6.59 -11.64
C GLU A 158 -32.40 6.95 -10.23
N LEU A 159 -31.62 6.61 -9.23
CA LEU A 159 -31.82 6.99 -7.83
C LEU A 159 -30.80 8.07 -7.43
N ARG A 160 -31.23 9.34 -7.48
CA ARG A 160 -30.34 10.48 -7.21
C ARG A 160 -29.85 10.50 -5.76
N LYS A 161 -28.58 10.87 -5.58
CA LYS A 161 -27.92 11.03 -4.28
C LYS A 161 -27.78 9.71 -3.48
N ARG A 162 -27.72 8.57 -4.18
CA ARG A 162 -27.54 7.25 -3.61
C ARG A 162 -26.26 6.57 -4.06
N GLY A 163 -25.37 7.28 -4.75
CA GLY A 163 -24.04 6.82 -5.10
C GLY A 163 -23.02 7.05 -3.99
N LEU A 164 -21.76 6.76 -4.30
CA LEU A 164 -20.64 6.95 -3.40
C LEU A 164 -20.29 8.43 -3.20
N PRO A 165 -19.80 8.82 -2.03
CA PRO A 165 -19.30 10.16 -1.83
C PRO A 165 -18.12 10.42 -2.76
N ARG A 166 -18.13 11.57 -3.44
CA ARG A 166 -17.00 11.99 -4.26
C ARG A 166 -15.85 12.39 -3.35
N GLN A 167 -14.68 11.87 -3.61
CA GLN A 167 -13.48 12.36 -2.92
C GLN A 167 -13.32 13.85 -3.18
N ARG A 168 -13.54 14.65 -2.14
CA ARG A 168 -13.20 16.07 -2.17
C ARG A 168 -11.74 16.19 -1.76
N GLY A 169 -10.90 16.37 -2.76
CA GLY A 169 -9.67 17.09 -2.53
C GLY A 169 -8.45 16.29 -2.14
N CYS A 170 -7.46 16.80 -2.68
CA CYS A 170 -6.03 16.64 -2.64
C CYS A 170 -5.50 15.56 -3.58
N LEU A 171 -5.72 15.82 -4.83
CA LEU A 171 -4.85 15.34 -5.90
C LEU A 171 -3.45 15.92 -5.70
N LEU A 172 -2.62 15.21 -4.99
CA LEU A 172 -1.19 15.28 -5.15
C LEU A 172 -0.72 13.98 -5.80
N TYR A 173 -1.25 13.73 -6.98
CA TYR A 173 -0.60 12.91 -7.98
C TYR A 173 -1.21 13.23 -9.34
N THR A 174 -0.55 14.10 -10.07
CA THR A 174 -0.69 14.20 -11.51
C THR A 174 0.04 13.02 -12.11
N SER A 175 -0.66 11.99 -12.49
CA SER A 175 -0.19 11.15 -13.57
C SER A 175 -0.51 11.92 -14.84
N ASP A 176 0.53 12.40 -15.51
CA ASP A 176 0.46 12.76 -16.91
C ASP A 176 0.02 11.53 -17.70
N ALA A 177 -1.24 11.47 -17.98
CA ALA A 177 -1.75 10.74 -19.11
C ALA A 177 -2.32 11.81 -20.04
N ALA A 178 -1.46 12.29 -20.90
CA ALA A 178 -1.87 12.84 -22.17
C ALA A 178 -2.74 11.78 -22.83
N ASP A 179 -4.01 11.98 -22.88
CA ASP A 179 -4.87 11.30 -23.82
C ASP A 179 -5.46 12.31 -24.79
N ASP A 180 -4.69 12.42 -25.83
CA ASP A 180 -4.97 12.90 -27.14
C ASP A 180 -5.95 11.94 -27.81
N HIS A 181 -7.20 12.33 -28.01
CA HIS A 181 -8.08 11.83 -29.08
C HIS A 181 -9.24 12.79 -29.23
N HIS A 182 -9.10 13.68 -30.19
CA HIS A 182 -9.55 13.68 -31.60
C HIS A 182 -10.89 12.99 -31.85
N ARG A 183 -11.83 13.91 -32.17
CA ARG A 183 -13.01 13.79 -33.05
C ARG A 183 -14.16 12.98 -32.53
#